data_d5e2bcede9bff0d85ea605ef4ecc9d8d
#
_entry.id   d5e2bcede9bff0d85ea605ef4ecc9d8d
#
_cell.length_a   1.000
_cell.length_b   1.000
_cell.length_c   1.000
_cell.angle_alpha   90.00
_cell.angle_beta   90.00
_cell.angle_gamma   90.00
#
_symmetry.space_group_name_H-M   'P 1'
#
loop_
_entity.id
_entity.type
_entity.pdbx_description
1 polymer ?
#
loop_
_entity_poly.entity_id
_entity_poly.type
_entity_poly.pdbx_seq_one_letter_code
_entity_poly.pdbx_strand_id
1 'polypeptide(L)' 'MKTYELNDIVQMKKQHPCGTNRWQIIRTGIDVKLQCTGCGHIVMMSRQNFEKHLKKVLKHAENEAD' A
#
# COMPACT_ATOMS: atom_id res chain seq x y z
N MET A 1 -3.01 -8.62 -13.66
CA MET A 1 -1.85 -7.86 -13.14
C MET A 1 -2.34 -6.70 -12.29
N LYS A 2 -1.75 -6.53 -11.12
CA LYS A 2 -2.14 -5.45 -10.22
C LYS A 2 -1.35 -4.18 -10.54
N THR A 3 -2.05 -3.06 -10.57
CA THR A 3 -1.45 -1.79 -10.89
C THR A 3 -1.54 -0.87 -9.69
N TYR A 4 -0.44 -0.22 -9.35
CA TYR A 4 -0.39 0.69 -8.21
C TYR A 4 0.62 1.79 -8.50
N GLU A 5 0.46 2.92 -7.80
CA GLU A 5 1.34 4.06 -7.96
C GLU A 5 1.55 4.75 -6.61
N LEU A 6 2.44 5.72 -6.61
CA LEU A 6 2.74 6.50 -5.42
C LEU A 6 1.45 7.14 -4.89
N ASN A 7 1.29 7.11 -3.57
CA ASN A 7 0.14 7.68 -2.85
C ASN A 7 -1.16 6.91 -3.01
N ASP A 8 -1.14 5.76 -3.69
CA ASP A 8 -2.33 4.92 -3.76
C ASP A 8 -2.60 4.30 -2.39
N ILE A 9 -3.88 4.07 -2.11
CA ILE A 9 -4.30 3.36 -0.91
C ILE A 9 -4.56 1.92 -1.30
N VAL A 10 -3.91 1.00 -0.59
CA VAL A 10 -3.99 -0.43 -0.91
C VAL A 10 -4.38 -1.23 0.32
N GLN A 11 -4.90 -2.41 0.07
CA GLN A 11 -5.22 -3.38 1.10
C GLN A 11 -4.32 -4.58 0.94
N MET A 12 -3.68 -4.99 2.04
CA MET A 12 -2.80 -6.14 2.03
C MET A 12 -3.54 -7.38 2.47
N LYS A 13 -3.01 -8.54 2.10
CA LYS A 13 -3.65 -9.81 2.47
C LYS A 13 -3.59 -10.05 3.97
N LYS A 14 -2.55 -9.56 4.62
CA LYS A 14 -2.36 -9.75 6.05
C LYS A 14 -2.69 -8.46 6.77
N GLN A 15 -3.56 -8.56 7.78
CA GLN A 15 -3.99 -7.39 8.52
C GLN A 15 -2.90 -6.93 9.48
N HIS A 16 -2.74 -5.60 9.56
CA HIS A 16 -1.81 -4.97 10.50
C HIS A 16 -2.34 -5.14 11.93
N PRO A 17 -1.44 -5.31 12.93
CA PRO A 17 -1.86 -5.48 14.33
C PRO A 17 -2.73 -4.35 14.87
N CYS A 18 -2.64 -3.15 14.33
CA CYS A 18 -3.47 -2.05 14.81
C CYS A 18 -4.92 -2.15 14.32
N GLY A 19 -5.25 -3.16 13.55
CA GLY A 19 -6.61 -3.39 13.08
C GLY A 19 -6.93 -2.73 11.75
N THR A 20 -6.07 -1.86 11.27
CA THR A 20 -6.28 -1.17 10.00
C THR A 20 -5.58 -1.94 8.89
N ASN A 21 -6.27 -2.10 7.77
CA ASN A 21 -5.68 -2.78 6.62
C ASN A 21 -5.70 -1.86 5.41
N ARG A 22 -5.43 -0.59 5.63
CA ARG A 22 -5.30 0.40 4.58
C ARG A 22 -3.91 1.00 4.66
N TRP A 23 -3.20 0.89 3.56
CA TRP A 23 -1.82 1.34 3.49
C TRP A 23 -1.67 2.33 2.37
N GLN A 24 -0.96 3.41 2.63
CA GLN A 24 -0.63 4.38 1.60
C GLN A 24 0.77 4.08 1.08
N ILE A 25 0.91 4.02 -0.23
CA ILE A 25 2.22 3.80 -0.84
C ILE A 25 2.95 5.14 -0.81
N ILE A 26 4.03 5.20 -0.01
CA ILE A 26 4.79 6.43 0.12
C ILE A 26 6.10 6.39 -0.67
N ARG A 27 6.44 5.22 -1.22
CA ARG A 27 7.60 5.10 -2.08
C ARG A 27 7.45 3.87 -2.96
N THR A 28 7.82 4.02 -4.22
CA THR A 28 7.85 2.91 -5.17
C THR A 28 9.25 2.80 -5.75
N GLY A 29 9.51 1.69 -6.45
CA GLY A 29 10.81 1.43 -7.03
C GLY A 29 11.18 -0.02 -6.80
N ILE A 30 12.47 -0.26 -6.54
CA ILE A 30 12.93 -1.61 -6.21
C ILE A 30 12.30 -2.06 -4.91
N ASP A 31 12.24 -1.15 -3.94
CA ASP A 31 11.56 -1.37 -2.67
C ASP A 31 10.32 -0.51 -2.60
N VAL A 32 9.31 -0.99 -1.90
CA VAL A 32 8.05 -0.28 -1.71
C VAL A 32 7.90 0.05 -0.24
N LYS A 33 7.66 1.31 0.07
CA LYS A 33 7.36 1.74 1.44
C LYS A 33 5.88 2.01 1.56
N LEU A 34 5.30 1.50 2.64
CA LEU A 34 3.88 1.65 2.94
C LEU A 34 3.73 2.28 4.31
N GLN A 35 2.75 3.16 4.44
CA GLN A 35 2.41 3.75 5.72
C GLN A 35 0.98 3.38 6.08
N CYS A 36 0.82 2.82 7.28
CA CYS A 36 -0.50 2.47 7.78
C CYS A 36 -1.30 3.75 8.00
N THR A 37 -2.49 3.83 7.43
CA THR A 37 -3.32 5.01 7.56
C THR A 37 -3.95 5.15 8.94
N GLY A 38 -3.95 4.06 9.72
CA GLY A 38 -4.52 4.08 11.05
C GLY A 38 -3.56 4.54 12.12
N CYS A 39 -2.36 3.98 12.16
CA CYS A 39 -1.40 4.28 13.21
C CYS A 39 -0.13 4.98 12.74
N GLY A 40 0.04 5.13 11.43
CA GLY A 40 1.21 5.80 10.88
C GLY A 40 2.46 4.94 10.80
N HIS A 41 2.34 3.66 11.12
CA HIS A 41 3.48 2.75 11.05
C HIS A 41 3.96 2.58 9.61
N ILE A 42 5.28 2.62 9.41
CA ILE A 42 5.87 2.49 8.09
C ILE A 42 6.57 1.14 7.97
N VAL A 43 6.29 0.44 6.88
CA VAL A 43 6.99 -0.81 6.57
C VAL A 43 7.59 -0.69 5.18
N MET A 44 8.69 -1.39 4.97
CA MET A 44 9.35 -1.44 3.67
C MET A 44 9.54 -2.90 3.28
N MET A 45 9.30 -3.19 2.02
CA MET A 45 9.49 -4.53 1.51
C MET A 45 9.90 -4.46 0.05
N SER A 46 10.47 -5.54 -0.47
CA SER A 46 10.81 -5.58 -1.87
C SER A 46 9.53 -5.52 -2.71
N ARG A 47 9.68 -5.05 -3.94
CA ARG A 47 8.54 -4.95 -4.85
C ARG A 47 7.87 -6.30 -5.04
N GLN A 48 8.66 -7.37 -5.14
CA GLN A 48 8.09 -8.70 -5.32
C GLN A 48 7.26 -9.12 -4.12
N ASN A 49 7.77 -8.86 -2.91
CA ASN A 49 7.02 -9.18 -1.69
C ASN A 49 5.74 -8.36 -1.60
N PHE A 50 5.83 -7.09 -1.96
CA PHE A 50 4.65 -6.23 -1.94
C PHE A 50 3.57 -6.76 -2.86
N GLU A 51 3.93 -7.10 -4.09
CA GLU A 51 2.97 -7.61 -5.05
C GLU A 51 2.38 -8.94 -4.62
N LYS A 52 3.19 -9.76 -3.98
CA LYS A 52 2.75 -11.05 -3.48
C LYS A 52 1.71 -10.91 -2.37
N HIS A 53 1.86 -9.91 -1.53
CA HIS A 53 0.97 -9.71 -0.38
C HIS A 53 -0.13 -8.68 -0.66
N LEU A 54 -0.13 -8.06 -1.80
CA LEU A 54 -1.14 -7.08 -2.17
C LEU A 54 -2.46 -7.78 -2.46
N LYS A 55 -3.51 -7.36 -1.76
CA LYS A 55 -4.84 -7.91 -1.99
C LYS A 55 -5.56 -7.13 -3.07
N LYS A 56 -5.63 -5.81 -2.92
CA LYS A 56 -6.25 -4.96 -3.92
C LYS A 56 -5.86 -3.51 -3.68
N VAL A 57 -6.03 -2.71 -4.72
CA VAL A 57 -5.86 -1.27 -4.64
C VAL A 57 -7.23 -0.68 -4.36
N LEU A 58 -7.36 -0.02 -3.20
CA LEU A 58 -8.63 0.54 -2.77
C LEU A 58 -8.91 1.89 -3.43
N LYS A 59 -7.86 2.68 -3.62
CA LYS A 59 -8.01 4.02 -4.14
C LYS A 59 -6.74 4.46 -4.85
N HIS A 60 -6.89 5.00 -6.05
CA HIS A 60 -5.78 5.57 -6.78
C HIS A 60 -5.70 7.06 -6.53
N ALA A 61 -4.49 7.55 -6.26
CA ALA A 61 -4.31 8.97 -5.98
C ALA A 61 -4.82 9.84 -7.12
N GLU A 62 -4.62 9.40 -8.35
CA GLU A 62 -5.05 10.16 -9.50
C GLU A 62 -6.57 10.31 -9.59
N ASN A 63 -7.29 9.33 -9.05
CA ASN A 63 -8.74 9.36 -9.12
C ASN A 63 -9.35 10.37 -8.17
N GLU A 64 -8.59 10.82 -7.20
CA GLU A 64 -9.09 11.78 -6.24
C GLU A 64 -9.26 13.16 -6.84
N ALA A 65 -8.55 13.43 -7.93
CA ALA A 65 -8.63 14.73 -8.58
C ALA A 65 -9.93 14.92 -9.34
N ASP A 66 -10.63 13.85 -9.58
CA ASP A 66 -11.86 13.90 -10.38
C ASP A 66 -13.08 14.39 -9.60
#